data_8e0aafde1e1af6371199474b4a3c2f04
#
_entry.id   8e0aafde1e1af6371199474b4a3c2f04
#
_cell.length_a   1.000
_cell.length_b   1.000
_cell.length_c   1.000
_cell.angle_alpha   90.00
_cell.angle_beta   90.00
_cell.angle_gamma   90.00
#
_symmetry.space_group_name_H-M   'P 1'
#
loop_
_entity.id
_entity.type
_entity.pdbx_description
1 polymer ?
#
loop_
_entity_poly.entity_id
_entity_poly.type
_entity_poly.pdbx_seq_one_letter_code
_entity_poly.pdbx_strand_id
1 'polypeptide(L)'
;PYTTLFRSQVQNPVANITGFLPRYYSMLASAERLMEAENFETNSRELISEKGVREFYRKDLRAIHLKDICFTYQPLVQTKEVQVMPVVLKHIDLTIRKGEYIAFTGPSGCGKSTLLKLLMCLYPLDSGEQILETKMGTQNFTEAWRRLFAYVPQGNQLLSGTIREIVTFGDLQKENNEENIYRALQIACADEFVRKLDKGLDTLLGEKGTGLSEGQMQRIAIARAVFSEHPILILDEATSALDKTTAIKLLKNLRKMTDRTVLLVTHRIEQIEIFDKTVSFFKEGSWQISVTDKKEE
;
A
#
# COMPACT_ATOMS: atom_id res chain seq x y z
N PRO A 1 -58.72 -32.71 20.70
CA PRO A 1 -57.73 -33.11 19.67
C PRO A 1 -57.70 -32.16 18.46
N TYR A 2 -58.87 -31.57 18.05
CA TYR A 2 -58.91 -30.68 16.85
C TYR A 2 -58.23 -29.34 17.04
N THR A 3 -58.19 -28.76 18.23
CA THR A 3 -57.60 -27.45 18.53
C THR A 3 -56.08 -27.46 18.41
N THR A 4 -55.42 -28.58 18.71
CA THR A 4 -53.94 -28.69 18.57
C THR A 4 -53.50 -28.84 17.13
N LEU A 5 -54.26 -29.58 16.30
CA LEU A 5 -54.02 -29.70 14.86
C LEU A 5 -54.18 -28.35 14.11
N PHE A 6 -55.24 -27.60 14.46
CA PHE A 6 -55.51 -26.29 13.86
C PHE A 6 -54.39 -25.27 14.24
N ARG A 7 -53.93 -25.36 15.50
CA ARG A 7 -52.86 -24.49 16.00
C ARG A 7 -51.53 -24.71 15.28
N SER A 8 -51.15 -25.97 15.03
CA SER A 8 -49.92 -26.30 14.31
C SER A 8 -49.98 -25.95 12.82
N GLN A 9 -51.18 -26.05 12.18
CA GLN A 9 -51.37 -25.68 10.78
C GLN A 9 -51.27 -24.18 10.53
N VAL A 10 -51.54 -23.35 11.54
CA VAL A 10 -51.39 -21.88 11.43
C VAL A 10 -50.03 -21.42 11.95
N GLN A 11 -49.53 -22.01 13.04
CA GLN A 11 -48.24 -21.58 13.63
C GLN A 11 -47.03 -21.91 12.74
N ASN A 12 -47.04 -23.05 12.05
CA ASN A 12 -45.89 -23.44 11.20
C ASN A 12 -45.68 -22.52 10.00
N PRO A 13 -46.71 -22.14 9.21
CA PRO A 13 -46.57 -21.16 8.16
C PRO A 13 -46.10 -19.78 8.65
N VAL A 14 -46.66 -19.31 9.79
CA VAL A 14 -46.27 -18.04 10.38
C VAL A 14 -44.82 -18.07 10.86
N ALA A 15 -44.39 -19.15 11.53
CA ALA A 15 -43.00 -19.33 11.95
C ALA A 15 -42.04 -19.39 10.74
N ASN A 16 -42.47 -20.02 9.64
CA ASN A 16 -41.66 -20.06 8.41
C ASN A 16 -41.54 -18.66 7.77
N ILE A 17 -42.62 -17.90 7.72
CA ILE A 17 -42.60 -16.50 7.20
C ILE A 17 -41.67 -15.65 8.05
N THR A 18 -41.71 -15.72 9.37
CA THR A 18 -40.83 -14.97 10.25
C THR A 18 -39.38 -15.37 10.10
N GLY A 19 -39.09 -16.65 9.77
CA GLY A 19 -37.76 -17.15 9.48
C GLY A 19 -37.19 -16.65 8.13
N PHE A 20 -38.04 -16.27 7.18
CA PHE A 20 -37.56 -15.69 5.90
C PHE A 20 -37.22 -14.20 6.00
N LEU A 21 -37.82 -13.45 6.92
CA LEU A 21 -37.54 -12.01 7.07
C LEU A 21 -36.06 -11.67 7.28
N PRO A 22 -35.30 -12.31 8.19
CA PRO A 22 -33.89 -12.02 8.34
C PRO A 22 -33.08 -12.31 7.07
N ARG A 23 -33.42 -13.39 6.35
CA ARG A 23 -32.76 -13.75 5.09
C ARG A 23 -33.07 -12.73 3.99
N TYR A 24 -34.30 -12.26 3.91
CA TYR A 24 -34.73 -11.22 2.98
C TYR A 24 -33.95 -9.91 3.23
N TYR A 25 -33.87 -9.46 4.48
CA TYR A 25 -33.12 -8.25 4.81
C TYR A 25 -31.60 -8.40 4.59
N SER A 26 -31.04 -9.59 4.86
CA SER A 26 -29.63 -9.88 4.55
C SER A 26 -29.38 -9.86 3.04
N MET A 27 -30.28 -10.40 2.25
CA MET A 27 -30.21 -10.37 0.78
C MET A 27 -30.34 -8.93 0.25
N LEU A 28 -31.26 -8.14 0.80
CA LEU A 28 -31.45 -6.74 0.43
C LEU A 28 -30.19 -5.92 0.73
N ALA A 29 -29.62 -6.06 1.94
CA ALA A 29 -28.37 -5.39 2.30
C ALA A 29 -27.18 -5.82 1.41
N SER A 30 -27.16 -7.08 0.98
CA SER A 30 -26.12 -7.55 0.04
C SER A 30 -26.35 -6.99 -1.37
N ALA A 31 -27.60 -6.90 -1.81
CA ALA A 31 -27.95 -6.30 -3.10
C ALA A 31 -27.63 -4.79 -3.13
N GLU A 32 -27.94 -4.06 -2.06
CA GLU A 32 -27.57 -2.65 -1.92
C GLU A 32 -26.05 -2.44 -2.05
N ARG A 33 -25.24 -3.27 -1.38
CA ARG A 33 -23.77 -3.22 -1.50
C ARG A 33 -23.29 -3.50 -2.92
N LEU A 34 -23.91 -4.43 -3.63
CA LEU A 34 -23.57 -4.72 -5.03
C LEU A 34 -23.94 -3.53 -5.93
N MET A 35 -25.10 -2.93 -5.74
CA MET A 35 -25.54 -1.75 -6.49
C MET A 35 -24.63 -0.54 -6.19
N GLU A 36 -24.19 -0.36 -4.95
CA GLU A 36 -23.19 0.64 -4.60
C GLU A 36 -21.87 0.37 -5.34
N ALA A 37 -21.43 -0.90 -5.40
CA ALA A 37 -20.21 -1.27 -6.11
C ALA A 37 -20.33 -1.06 -7.64
N GLU A 38 -21.51 -1.27 -8.24
CA GLU A 38 -21.76 -0.96 -9.66
C GLU A 38 -21.76 0.55 -9.95
N ASN A 39 -22.20 1.36 -8.99
CA ASN A 39 -22.21 2.82 -9.11
C ASN A 39 -20.83 3.46 -8.89
N PHE A 40 -19.82 2.70 -8.45
CA PHE A 40 -18.45 3.19 -8.51
C PHE A 40 -18.10 3.40 -9.99
N GLU A 41 -18.08 4.68 -10.41
CA GLU A 41 -17.51 5.04 -11.68
C GLU A 41 -16.09 4.48 -11.74
N THR A 42 -15.94 3.36 -12.41
CA THR A 42 -14.64 2.90 -12.85
C THR A 42 -14.17 3.91 -13.89
N ASN A 43 -13.54 4.97 -13.45
CA ASN A 43 -12.67 5.78 -14.30
C ASN A 43 -11.55 4.85 -14.74
N SER A 44 -11.85 3.93 -15.64
CA SER A 44 -10.91 3.02 -16.28
C SER A 44 -10.08 3.80 -17.29
N ARG A 45 -9.32 4.79 -16.80
CA ARG A 45 -8.21 5.29 -17.61
C ARG A 45 -7.23 4.15 -17.73
N GLU A 46 -6.93 3.75 -18.96
CA GLU A 46 -5.94 2.71 -19.20
C GLU A 46 -4.64 3.06 -18.45
N LEU A 47 -4.20 2.13 -17.61
CA LEU A 47 -2.92 2.30 -16.92
C LEU A 47 -1.79 2.30 -17.95
N ILE A 48 -0.85 3.22 -17.81
CA ILE A 48 0.35 3.25 -18.63
C ILE A 48 1.11 1.95 -18.41
N SER A 49 1.66 1.37 -19.49
CA SER A 49 2.40 0.10 -19.42
C SER A 49 3.62 0.23 -18.49
N GLU A 50 4.03 -0.87 -17.85
CA GLU A 50 5.21 -0.89 -16.98
C GLU A 50 6.47 -0.36 -17.67
N LYS A 51 6.67 -0.73 -18.93
CA LYS A 51 7.78 -0.23 -19.74
C LYS A 51 7.68 1.28 -19.96
N GLY A 52 6.47 1.78 -20.29
CA GLY A 52 6.22 3.22 -20.48
C GLY A 52 6.48 4.03 -19.22
N VAL A 53 6.02 3.53 -18.06
CA VAL A 53 6.25 4.17 -16.76
C VAL A 53 7.74 4.22 -16.40
N ARG A 54 8.50 3.12 -16.64
CA ARG A 54 9.95 3.10 -16.38
C ARG A 54 10.72 4.05 -17.30
N GLU A 55 10.37 4.10 -18.58
CA GLU A 55 10.97 5.04 -19.51
C GLU A 55 10.69 6.49 -19.14
N PHE A 56 9.44 6.80 -18.82
CA PHE A 56 9.04 8.13 -18.37
C PHE A 56 9.80 8.54 -17.10
N TYR A 57 9.87 7.68 -16.09
CA TYR A 57 10.63 7.96 -14.89
C TYR A 57 12.11 8.22 -15.19
N ARG A 58 12.72 7.42 -16.05
CA ARG A 58 14.14 7.57 -16.38
C ARG A 58 14.44 8.83 -17.17
N LYS A 59 13.63 9.13 -18.19
CA LYS A 59 13.93 10.16 -19.18
C LYS A 59 13.33 11.51 -18.85
N ASP A 60 12.09 11.56 -18.34
CA ASP A 60 11.27 12.75 -18.33
C ASP A 60 10.94 13.25 -16.92
N LEU A 61 10.62 12.37 -15.97
CA LEU A 61 10.21 12.76 -14.62
C LEU A 61 11.34 13.46 -13.87
N ARG A 62 11.02 14.59 -13.23
CA ARG A 62 11.89 15.34 -12.31
C ARG A 62 11.41 15.29 -10.87
N ALA A 63 10.11 15.56 -10.68
CA ALA A 63 9.51 15.59 -9.36
C ALA A 63 8.01 15.30 -9.42
N ILE A 64 7.46 14.92 -8.27
CA ILE A 64 6.03 14.88 -8.00
C ILE A 64 5.73 15.95 -6.96
N HIS A 65 4.77 16.81 -7.25
CA HIS A 65 4.34 17.87 -6.34
C HIS A 65 2.95 17.57 -5.82
N LEU A 66 2.82 17.62 -4.52
CA LEU A 66 1.56 17.71 -3.80
C LEU A 66 1.41 19.16 -3.37
N LYS A 67 0.35 19.85 -3.78
CA LYS A 67 0.10 21.27 -3.49
C LYS A 67 -1.22 21.43 -2.75
N ASP A 68 -1.17 21.98 -1.57
CA ASP A 68 -2.32 22.34 -0.74
C ASP A 68 -3.30 21.17 -0.54
N ILE A 69 -2.79 19.95 -0.33
CA ILE A 69 -3.59 18.74 -0.22
C ILE A 69 -4.38 18.74 1.09
N CYS A 70 -5.70 18.68 0.98
CA CYS A 70 -6.61 18.42 2.08
C CYS A 70 -7.38 17.12 1.85
N PHE A 71 -7.64 16.37 2.93
CA PHE A 71 -8.37 15.11 2.84
C PHE A 71 -9.11 14.73 4.12
N THR A 72 -10.32 14.23 3.94
CA THR A 72 -11.20 13.67 4.97
C THR A 72 -11.77 12.35 4.48
N TYR A 73 -11.73 11.30 5.31
CA TYR A 73 -12.43 10.07 4.97
C TYR A 73 -13.95 10.29 4.99
N GLN A 74 -14.62 9.96 3.90
CA GLN A 74 -16.07 9.99 3.87
C GLN A 74 -16.62 8.67 4.42
N PRO A 75 -17.70 8.69 5.25
CA PRO A 75 -18.33 7.47 5.72
C PRO A 75 -18.93 6.71 4.52
N LEU A 76 -18.71 5.39 4.48
CA LEU A 76 -19.24 4.49 3.44
C LEU A 76 -20.78 4.41 3.47
N VAL A 77 -21.43 4.76 4.57
CA VAL A 77 -22.88 4.76 4.73
C VAL A 77 -23.31 6.19 5.02
N GLN A 78 -24.12 6.75 4.14
CA GLN A 78 -24.81 8.01 4.40
C GLN A 78 -25.90 7.77 5.47
N THR A 79 -25.52 7.78 6.74
CA THR A 79 -26.51 7.86 7.82
C THR A 79 -27.13 9.25 7.81
N LYS A 80 -28.44 9.34 8.11
CA LYS A 80 -29.17 10.63 8.15
C LYS A 80 -28.61 11.62 9.18
N GLU A 81 -27.69 11.21 10.03
CA GLU A 81 -26.96 12.08 10.93
C GLU A 81 -25.64 12.52 10.26
N VAL A 82 -25.49 13.81 10.08
CA VAL A 82 -24.26 14.42 9.56
C VAL A 82 -23.15 14.23 10.59
N GLN A 83 -22.44 13.12 10.53
CA GLN A 83 -21.21 12.96 11.30
C GLN A 83 -20.11 13.79 10.64
N VAL A 84 -19.70 14.86 11.29
CA VAL A 84 -18.53 15.65 10.87
C VAL A 84 -17.30 14.80 11.11
N MET A 85 -16.76 14.23 10.03
CA MET A 85 -15.52 13.45 10.10
C MET A 85 -14.32 14.40 10.28
N PRO A 86 -13.33 14.04 11.12
CA PRO A 86 -12.16 14.88 11.31
C PRO A 86 -11.32 14.93 10.02
N VAL A 87 -10.84 16.12 9.68
CA VAL A 87 -9.90 16.32 8.58
C VAL A 87 -8.58 15.62 8.93
N VAL A 88 -8.16 14.69 8.07
CA VAL A 88 -6.96 13.86 8.30
C VAL A 88 -5.70 14.58 7.83
N LEU A 89 -5.76 15.25 6.67
CA LEU A 89 -4.65 16.01 6.12
C LEU A 89 -5.11 17.44 5.85
N LYS A 90 -4.27 18.41 6.22
CA LYS A 90 -4.56 19.84 6.10
C LYS A 90 -3.39 20.55 5.41
N HIS A 91 -3.65 21.12 4.23
CA HIS A 91 -2.71 21.97 3.52
C HIS A 91 -1.30 21.37 3.38
N ILE A 92 -1.22 20.13 2.87
CA ILE A 92 0.06 19.43 2.67
C ILE A 92 0.72 19.92 1.38
N ASP A 93 1.91 20.50 1.51
CA ASP A 93 2.79 20.87 0.42
C ASP A 93 4.05 20.00 0.46
N LEU A 94 4.22 19.09 -0.50
CA LEU A 94 5.35 18.18 -0.55
C LEU A 94 5.86 18.02 -1.96
N THR A 95 7.16 18.19 -2.13
CA THR A 95 7.86 17.86 -3.37
C THR A 95 8.70 16.62 -3.17
N ILE A 96 8.49 15.61 -4.01
CA ILE A 96 9.22 14.35 -4.08
C ILE A 96 10.06 14.37 -5.35
N ARG A 97 11.38 14.54 -5.23
CA ARG A 97 12.27 14.54 -6.39
C ARG A 97 12.60 13.12 -6.82
N LYS A 98 12.86 12.95 -8.10
CA LYS A 98 13.36 11.69 -8.65
C LYS A 98 14.64 11.24 -7.93
N GLY A 99 14.68 9.97 -7.52
CA GLY A 99 15.82 9.39 -6.82
C GLY A 99 15.93 9.78 -5.35
N GLU A 100 15.02 10.59 -4.83
CA GLU A 100 15.03 11.06 -3.44
C GLU A 100 14.53 9.96 -2.49
N TYR A 101 15.15 9.89 -1.32
CA TYR A 101 14.78 9.01 -0.22
C TYR A 101 14.13 9.84 0.88
N ILE A 102 12.86 9.59 1.16
CA ILE A 102 12.06 10.38 2.10
C ILE A 102 11.56 9.49 3.24
N ALA A 103 11.81 9.92 4.48
CA ALA A 103 11.24 9.32 5.67
C ALA A 103 9.99 10.09 6.13
N PHE A 104 8.91 9.39 6.43
CA PHE A 104 7.71 9.91 7.05
C PHE A 104 7.66 9.46 8.50
N THR A 105 7.62 10.42 9.43
CA THR A 105 7.63 10.17 10.87
C THR A 105 6.44 10.82 11.56
N GLY A 106 6.14 10.39 12.78
CA GLY A 106 5.05 10.95 13.58
C GLY A 106 4.19 9.88 14.23
N PRO A 107 3.28 10.25 15.15
CA PRO A 107 2.44 9.31 15.88
C PRO A 107 1.51 8.50 14.96
N SER A 108 1.01 7.37 15.46
CA SER A 108 0.00 6.60 14.74
C SER A 108 -1.28 7.41 14.56
N GLY A 109 -1.94 7.27 13.41
CA GLY A 109 -3.20 7.95 13.09
C GLY A 109 -3.05 9.41 12.63
N CYS A 110 -1.84 9.97 12.49
CA CYS A 110 -1.64 11.35 12.04
C CYS A 110 -1.70 11.56 10.51
N GLY A 111 -2.07 10.54 9.72
CA GLY A 111 -2.30 10.68 8.29
C GLY A 111 -1.16 10.22 7.36
N LYS A 112 -0.04 9.67 7.86
CA LYS A 112 1.10 9.22 7.03
C LYS A 112 0.69 8.24 5.91
N SER A 113 0.08 7.12 6.29
CA SER A 113 -0.40 6.13 5.32
C SER A 113 -1.52 6.65 4.43
N THR A 114 -2.32 7.62 4.93
CA THR A 114 -3.34 8.31 4.13
C THR A 114 -2.68 9.13 3.03
N LEU A 115 -1.63 9.90 3.33
CA LEU A 115 -0.88 10.66 2.33
C LEU A 115 -0.30 9.74 1.24
N LEU A 116 0.27 8.60 1.63
CA LEU A 116 0.80 7.62 0.66
C LEU A 116 -0.29 7.03 -0.23
N LYS A 117 -1.48 6.76 0.32
CA LYS A 117 -2.63 6.28 -0.45
C LYS A 117 -3.16 7.33 -1.41
N LEU A 118 -3.19 8.60 -1.02
CA LEU A 118 -3.53 9.72 -1.92
C LEU A 118 -2.49 9.87 -3.02
N LEU A 119 -1.21 9.79 -2.69
CA LEU A 119 -0.13 9.82 -3.67
C LEU A 119 -0.29 8.73 -4.74
N MET A 120 -0.79 7.55 -4.37
CA MET A 120 -1.12 6.48 -5.31
C MET A 120 -2.49 6.65 -6.00
N CYS A 121 -3.17 7.77 -5.81
CA CYS A 121 -4.53 8.03 -6.33
C CYS A 121 -5.55 6.95 -5.93
N LEU A 122 -5.44 6.36 -4.71
CA LEU A 122 -6.40 5.38 -4.21
C LEU A 122 -7.69 6.03 -3.68
N TYR A 123 -7.63 7.31 -3.38
CA TYR A 123 -8.77 8.15 -3.00
C TYR A 123 -8.72 9.47 -3.77
N PRO A 124 -9.87 10.05 -4.09
CA PRO A 124 -9.92 11.41 -4.63
C PRO A 124 -9.49 12.41 -3.57
N LEU A 125 -8.97 13.56 -4.00
CA LEU A 125 -8.64 14.67 -3.10
C LEU A 125 -9.90 15.48 -2.79
N ASP A 126 -10.01 16.00 -1.56
CA ASP A 126 -11.05 17.00 -1.23
C ASP A 126 -10.67 18.35 -1.83
N SER A 127 -9.40 18.73 -1.74
CA SER A 127 -8.82 19.92 -2.38
C SER A 127 -7.33 19.76 -2.60
N GLY A 128 -6.76 20.66 -3.40
CA GLY A 128 -5.35 20.64 -3.76
C GLY A 128 -5.09 19.97 -5.11
N GLU A 129 -3.82 19.87 -5.46
CA GLU A 129 -3.38 19.36 -6.76
C GLU A 129 -2.21 18.39 -6.63
N GLN A 130 -2.23 17.35 -7.47
CA GLN A 130 -1.09 16.46 -7.70
C GLN A 130 -0.54 16.69 -9.10
N ILE A 131 0.75 17.01 -9.18
CA ILE A 131 1.39 17.44 -10.44
C ILE A 131 2.67 16.65 -10.64
N LEU A 132 2.88 16.17 -11.87
CA LEU A 132 4.17 15.65 -12.34
C LEU A 132 4.96 16.78 -12.99
N GLU A 133 6.14 17.07 -12.46
CA GLU A 133 7.13 17.93 -13.12
C GLU A 133 8.00 17.07 -14.03
N THR A 134 8.06 17.46 -15.29
CA THR A 134 8.84 16.80 -16.33
C THR A 134 9.88 17.75 -16.93
N LYS A 135 10.76 17.24 -17.78
CA LYS A 135 11.68 18.08 -18.54
C LYS A 135 10.98 19.08 -19.47
N MET A 136 9.77 18.75 -19.92
CA MET A 136 9.03 19.55 -20.90
C MET A 136 7.95 20.44 -20.27
N GLY A 137 7.79 20.41 -18.95
CA GLY A 137 6.77 21.17 -18.22
C GLY A 137 6.06 20.32 -17.18
N THR A 138 4.87 20.75 -16.79
CA THR A 138 4.06 20.08 -15.78
C THR A 138 2.84 19.41 -16.40
N GLN A 139 2.40 18.31 -15.81
CA GLN A 139 1.16 17.61 -16.17
C GLN A 139 0.45 17.09 -14.93
N ASN A 140 -0.86 16.92 -15.01
CA ASN A 140 -1.64 16.39 -13.90
C ASN A 140 -1.25 14.94 -13.62
N PHE A 141 -1.12 14.63 -12.34
CA PHE A 141 -0.94 13.28 -11.88
C PHE A 141 -2.32 12.60 -11.72
N THR A 142 -2.51 11.46 -12.38
CA THR A 142 -3.77 10.74 -12.41
C THR A 142 -3.54 9.25 -12.12
N GLU A 143 -4.63 8.49 -11.97
CA GLU A 143 -4.59 7.04 -11.72
C GLU A 143 -3.81 6.27 -12.79
N ALA A 144 -3.70 6.78 -14.02
CA ALA A 144 -2.93 6.16 -15.10
C ALA A 144 -1.46 5.90 -14.72
N TRP A 145 -0.93 6.68 -13.78
CA TRP A 145 0.45 6.61 -13.30
C TRP A 145 0.66 5.69 -12.09
N ARG A 146 -0.36 4.97 -11.61
CA ARG A 146 -0.25 4.07 -10.44
C ARG A 146 0.91 3.08 -10.55
N ARG A 147 1.25 2.65 -11.74
CA ARG A 147 2.40 1.76 -11.99
C ARG A 147 3.77 2.41 -11.75
N LEU A 148 3.83 3.68 -11.37
CA LEU A 148 5.05 4.27 -10.80
C LEU A 148 5.43 3.64 -9.46
N PHE A 149 4.46 3.10 -8.71
CA PHE A 149 4.64 2.71 -7.32
C PHE A 149 4.66 1.20 -7.12
N ALA A 150 5.62 0.72 -6.33
CA ALA A 150 5.53 -0.54 -5.62
C ALA A 150 5.24 -0.25 -4.16
N TYR A 151 4.15 -0.78 -3.62
CA TYR A 151 3.69 -0.52 -2.26
C TYR A 151 3.82 -1.76 -1.38
N VAL A 152 4.51 -1.63 -0.27
CA VAL A 152 4.58 -2.61 0.80
C VAL A 152 3.79 -2.06 1.98
N PRO A 153 2.57 -2.54 2.23
CA PRO A 153 1.71 -2.04 3.29
C PRO A 153 2.19 -2.47 4.67
N GLN A 154 1.67 -1.79 5.69
CA GLN A 154 1.84 -2.18 7.08
C GLN A 154 1.24 -3.57 7.34
N GLY A 155 1.92 -4.37 8.12
CA GLY A 155 1.50 -5.72 8.49
C GLY A 155 1.88 -6.78 7.45
N ASN A 156 1.45 -8.02 7.75
CA ASN A 156 1.78 -9.16 6.91
C ASN A 156 0.68 -9.39 5.87
N GLN A 157 0.99 -9.08 4.61
CA GLN A 157 0.11 -9.29 3.47
C GLN A 157 0.81 -10.15 2.39
N LEU A 158 1.42 -11.25 2.80
CA LEU A 158 1.92 -12.22 1.84
C LEU A 158 0.74 -13.03 1.26
N LEU A 159 0.82 -13.28 -0.03
CA LEU A 159 -0.05 -14.20 -0.73
C LEU A 159 0.36 -15.64 -0.38
N SER A 160 -0.58 -16.58 -0.47
CA SER A 160 -0.26 -18.00 -0.44
C SER A 160 0.41 -18.42 -1.74
N GLY A 161 1.40 -19.30 -1.66
CA GLY A 161 2.16 -19.79 -2.81
C GLY A 161 3.61 -20.08 -2.44
N THR A 162 4.42 -20.47 -3.40
CA THR A 162 5.86 -20.62 -3.20
C THR A 162 6.53 -19.25 -3.06
N ILE A 163 7.70 -19.19 -2.43
CA ILE A 163 8.48 -17.94 -2.34
C ILE A 163 8.75 -17.38 -3.74
N ARG A 164 9.00 -18.25 -4.72
CA ARG A 164 9.16 -17.91 -6.14
C ARG A 164 7.94 -17.16 -6.67
N GLU A 165 6.77 -17.76 -6.59
CA GLU A 165 5.50 -17.16 -7.03
C GLU A 165 5.19 -15.85 -6.31
N ILE A 166 5.44 -15.77 -5.00
CA ILE A 166 5.21 -14.57 -4.21
C ILE A 166 6.12 -13.42 -4.63
N VAL A 167 7.41 -13.68 -4.85
CA VAL A 167 8.39 -12.64 -5.25
C VAL A 167 8.13 -12.15 -6.67
N THR A 168 7.80 -13.06 -7.59
CA THR A 168 7.52 -12.71 -8.99
C THR A 168 6.09 -12.24 -9.20
N PHE A 169 5.25 -12.34 -8.17
CA PHE A 169 3.81 -12.03 -8.20
C PHE A 169 3.05 -12.84 -9.27
N GLY A 170 3.45 -14.10 -9.47
CA GLY A 170 2.84 -15.00 -10.44
C GLY A 170 3.11 -14.66 -11.91
N ASP A 171 4.12 -13.83 -12.18
CA ASP A 171 4.58 -13.55 -13.54
C ASP A 171 5.39 -14.73 -14.07
N LEU A 172 4.71 -15.66 -14.77
CA LEU A 172 5.30 -16.87 -15.30
C LEU A 172 6.52 -16.62 -16.22
N GLN A 173 6.59 -15.47 -16.89
CA GLN A 173 7.74 -15.12 -17.73
C GLN A 173 8.99 -14.81 -16.91
N LYS A 174 8.80 -14.32 -15.68
CA LYS A 174 9.88 -13.93 -14.78
C LYS A 174 10.22 -15.01 -13.75
N GLU A 175 9.37 -16.00 -13.54
CA GLU A 175 9.56 -17.07 -12.53
C GLU A 175 10.84 -17.89 -12.76
N ASN A 176 11.23 -18.08 -14.00
CA ASN A 176 12.42 -18.86 -14.37
C ASN A 176 13.74 -18.10 -14.18
N ASN A 177 13.69 -16.82 -13.85
CA ASN A 177 14.91 -16.02 -13.65
C ASN A 177 15.34 -16.01 -12.19
N GLU A 178 15.90 -17.12 -11.73
CA GLU A 178 16.37 -17.29 -10.34
C GLU A 178 17.39 -16.24 -9.90
N GLU A 179 18.27 -15.82 -10.79
CA GLU A 179 19.30 -14.83 -10.48
C GLU A 179 18.66 -13.50 -10.05
N ASN A 180 17.66 -13.03 -10.80
CA ASN A 180 16.95 -11.80 -10.48
C ASN A 180 16.11 -11.94 -9.19
N ILE A 181 15.52 -13.13 -8.95
CA ILE A 181 14.79 -13.40 -7.71
C ILE A 181 15.74 -13.32 -6.52
N TYR A 182 16.89 -14.02 -6.57
CA TYR A 182 17.88 -13.97 -5.50
C TYR A 182 18.50 -12.59 -5.32
N ARG A 183 18.68 -11.83 -6.40
CA ARG A 183 19.12 -10.44 -6.30
C ARG A 183 18.13 -9.57 -5.52
N ALA A 184 16.83 -9.71 -5.79
CA ALA A 184 15.80 -9.00 -5.03
C ALA A 184 15.74 -9.44 -3.57
N LEU A 185 15.87 -10.74 -3.29
CA LEU A 185 15.96 -11.30 -1.94
C LEU A 185 17.21 -10.79 -1.21
N GLN A 186 18.34 -10.68 -1.89
CA GLN A 186 19.60 -10.16 -1.30
C GLN A 186 19.48 -8.69 -0.92
N ILE A 187 18.85 -7.86 -1.77
CA ILE A 187 18.56 -6.46 -1.45
C ILE A 187 17.69 -6.37 -0.19
N ALA A 188 16.66 -7.22 -0.10
CA ALA A 188 15.77 -7.31 1.04
C ALA A 188 16.37 -8.06 2.26
N CYS A 189 17.63 -8.49 2.22
CA CYS A 189 18.28 -9.32 3.25
C CYS A 189 17.54 -10.63 3.54
N ALA A 190 16.91 -11.24 2.54
CA ALA A 190 16.12 -12.45 2.66
C ALA A 190 16.81 -13.70 2.09
N ASP A 191 17.83 -13.55 1.27
CA ASP A 191 18.48 -14.62 0.53
C ASP A 191 19.11 -15.70 1.44
N GLU A 192 19.76 -15.29 2.55
CA GLU A 192 20.41 -16.21 3.46
C GLU A 192 19.45 -17.21 4.11
N PHE A 193 18.28 -16.72 4.59
CA PHE A 193 17.31 -17.64 5.21
C PHE A 193 16.55 -18.44 4.18
N VAL A 194 16.22 -17.87 3.00
CA VAL A 194 15.53 -18.60 1.93
C VAL A 194 16.40 -19.77 1.45
N ARG A 195 17.70 -19.59 1.28
CA ARG A 195 18.63 -20.67 0.90
C ARG A 195 18.75 -21.79 1.96
N LYS A 196 18.44 -21.49 3.23
CA LYS A 196 18.44 -22.48 4.33
C LYS A 196 17.15 -23.27 4.45
N LEU A 197 16.09 -22.89 3.75
CA LEU A 197 14.86 -23.67 3.70
C LEU A 197 15.06 -24.92 2.85
N ASP A 198 14.45 -26.03 3.24
CA ASP A 198 14.62 -27.34 2.57
C ASP A 198 14.32 -27.29 1.06
N LYS A 199 13.34 -26.48 0.66
CA LYS A 199 12.95 -26.30 -0.75
C LYS A 199 13.36 -24.94 -1.34
N GLY A 200 14.13 -24.13 -0.61
CA GLY A 200 14.58 -22.83 -1.09
C GLY A 200 13.42 -21.96 -1.60
N LEU A 201 13.51 -21.50 -2.86
CA LEU A 201 12.48 -20.70 -3.54
C LEU A 201 11.14 -21.43 -3.69
N ASP A 202 11.15 -22.76 -3.75
CA ASP A 202 9.95 -23.58 -3.97
C ASP A 202 9.29 -23.98 -2.62
N THR A 203 9.72 -23.34 -1.52
CA THR A 203 9.07 -23.48 -0.22
C THR A 203 7.69 -22.86 -0.29
N LEU A 204 6.65 -23.68 -0.04
CA LEU A 204 5.25 -23.24 0.00
C LEU A 204 4.97 -22.51 1.31
N LEU A 205 4.51 -21.29 1.19
CA LEU A 205 3.99 -20.50 2.30
C LEU A 205 2.47 -20.60 2.30
N GLY A 206 1.91 -21.02 3.43
CA GLY A 206 0.46 -21.05 3.64
C GLY A 206 -0.14 -19.65 3.81
N GLU A 207 -1.43 -19.60 4.12
CA GLU A 207 -2.12 -18.34 4.37
C GLU A 207 -1.34 -17.49 5.40
N LYS A 208 -1.12 -16.22 5.07
CA LYS A 208 -0.35 -15.26 5.87
C LYS A 208 1.10 -15.67 6.17
N GLY A 209 1.72 -16.49 5.30
CA GLY A 209 3.14 -16.86 5.44
C GLY A 209 3.44 -17.81 6.60
N THR A 210 2.51 -18.71 6.91
CA THR A 210 2.69 -19.72 7.97
C THR A 210 4.04 -20.43 7.82
N GLY A 211 4.83 -20.46 8.89
CA GLY A 211 6.17 -21.08 8.95
C GLY A 211 7.34 -20.08 8.93
N LEU A 212 7.08 -18.81 8.67
CA LEU A 212 8.08 -17.75 8.75
C LEU A 212 7.80 -16.76 9.89
N SER A 213 8.85 -16.15 10.41
CA SER A 213 8.70 -15.03 11.36
C SER A 213 8.16 -13.79 10.63
N GLU A 214 7.54 -12.87 11.37
CA GLU A 214 7.01 -11.62 10.80
C GLU A 214 8.09 -10.82 10.05
N GLY A 215 9.31 -10.72 10.61
CA GLY A 215 10.43 -10.07 9.95
C GLY A 215 10.92 -10.79 8.68
N GLN A 216 10.80 -12.13 8.61
CA GLN A 216 11.08 -12.87 7.38
C GLN A 216 10.03 -12.58 6.31
N MET A 217 8.76 -12.54 6.70
CA MET A 217 7.65 -12.21 5.81
C MET A 217 7.74 -10.79 5.26
N GLN A 218 8.06 -9.82 6.11
CA GLN A 218 8.31 -8.43 5.67
C GLN A 218 9.44 -8.36 4.63
N ARG A 219 10.55 -9.09 4.84
CA ARG A 219 11.65 -9.11 3.87
C ARG A 219 11.26 -9.73 2.53
N ILE A 220 10.42 -10.77 2.50
CA ILE A 220 9.90 -11.33 1.26
C ILE A 220 8.97 -10.32 0.56
N ALA A 221 8.11 -9.61 1.31
CA ALA A 221 7.24 -8.59 0.74
C ALA A 221 8.05 -7.43 0.13
N ILE A 222 9.15 -7.02 0.78
CA ILE A 222 10.08 -6.02 0.23
C ILE A 222 10.79 -6.57 -1.02
N ALA A 223 11.24 -7.84 -1.01
CA ALA A 223 11.85 -8.48 -2.18
C ALA A 223 10.90 -8.48 -3.39
N ARG A 224 9.61 -8.79 -3.19
CA ARG A 224 8.58 -8.68 -4.21
C ARG A 224 8.49 -7.26 -4.80
N ALA A 225 8.46 -6.25 -3.93
CA ALA A 225 8.40 -4.86 -4.37
C ALA A 225 9.68 -4.41 -5.10
N VAL A 226 10.85 -4.91 -4.70
CA VAL A 226 12.12 -4.67 -5.41
C VAL A 226 12.12 -5.36 -6.76
N PHE A 227 11.64 -6.61 -6.83
CA PHE A 227 11.60 -7.42 -8.05
C PHE A 227 10.68 -6.82 -9.12
N SER A 228 9.56 -6.19 -8.71
CA SER A 228 8.60 -5.57 -9.63
C SER A 228 9.19 -4.44 -10.48
N GLU A 229 10.37 -3.92 -10.12
CA GLU A 229 11.08 -2.84 -10.82
C GLU A 229 10.30 -1.53 -11.00
N HIS A 230 9.23 -1.32 -10.21
CA HIS A 230 8.53 -0.03 -10.21
C HIS A 230 9.46 1.07 -9.67
N PRO A 231 9.45 2.26 -10.31
CA PRO A 231 10.46 3.29 -10.01
C PRO A 231 10.39 3.90 -8.61
N ILE A 232 9.22 3.92 -8.00
CA ILE A 232 9.00 4.50 -6.68
C ILE A 232 8.57 3.41 -5.71
N LEU A 233 9.38 3.18 -4.67
CA LEU A 233 9.12 2.18 -3.65
C LEU A 233 8.52 2.85 -2.43
N ILE A 234 7.35 2.40 -2.01
CA ILE A 234 6.67 2.85 -0.80
C ILE A 234 6.71 1.73 0.24
N LEU A 235 7.31 2.00 1.39
CA LEU A 235 7.45 1.09 2.51
C LEU A 235 6.67 1.64 3.72
N ASP A 236 5.46 1.15 3.95
CA ASP A 236 4.61 1.62 5.04
C ASP A 236 4.85 0.76 6.29
N GLU A 237 5.70 1.24 7.19
CA GLU A 237 6.17 0.52 8.39
C GLU A 237 6.77 -0.88 8.10
N ALA A 238 7.20 -1.12 6.87
CA ALA A 238 7.65 -2.43 6.41
C ALA A 238 8.99 -2.90 7.04
N THR A 239 9.61 -2.10 7.89
CA THR A 239 10.82 -2.46 8.65
C THR A 239 10.54 -2.65 10.15
N SER A 240 9.29 -2.57 10.59
CA SER A 240 8.92 -2.56 12.03
C SER A 240 9.26 -3.87 12.75
N ALA A 241 9.08 -5.02 12.10
CA ALA A 241 9.39 -6.34 12.66
C ALA A 241 10.85 -6.80 12.45
N LEU A 242 11.70 -5.95 11.85
CA LEU A 242 13.12 -6.25 11.67
C LEU A 242 13.93 -5.79 12.88
N ASP A 243 15.00 -6.52 13.21
CA ASP A 243 16.01 -6.00 14.12
C ASP A 243 16.74 -4.78 13.51
N LYS A 244 17.35 -3.97 14.36
CA LYS A 244 18.00 -2.72 13.97
C LYS A 244 19.07 -2.91 12.89
N THR A 245 19.89 -3.94 13.03
CA THR A 245 21.02 -4.21 12.13
C THR A 245 20.51 -4.59 10.74
N THR A 246 19.53 -5.49 10.66
CA THR A 246 18.93 -5.92 9.41
C THR A 246 18.18 -4.78 8.73
N ALA A 247 17.44 -3.96 9.48
CA ALA A 247 16.73 -2.81 8.92
C ALA A 247 17.71 -1.78 8.29
N ILE A 248 18.81 -1.44 8.97
CA ILE A 248 19.82 -0.54 8.42
C ILE A 248 20.52 -1.15 7.20
N LYS A 249 20.87 -2.46 7.24
CA LYS A 249 21.49 -3.16 6.11
C LYS A 249 20.57 -3.12 4.88
N LEU A 250 19.29 -3.40 5.07
CA LEU A 250 18.27 -3.35 4.02
C LEU A 250 18.18 -1.95 3.40
N LEU A 251 18.07 -0.91 4.21
CA LEU A 251 17.97 0.46 3.71
C LEU A 251 19.24 0.90 2.98
N LYS A 252 20.43 0.50 3.47
CA LYS A 252 21.70 0.72 2.75
C LYS A 252 21.75 -0.02 1.42
N ASN A 253 21.20 -1.24 1.35
CA ASN A 253 21.11 -1.97 0.08
C ASN A 253 20.14 -1.27 -0.91
N LEU A 254 19.00 -0.81 -0.43
CA LEU A 254 18.08 0.00 -1.25
C LEU A 254 18.78 1.27 -1.75
N ARG A 255 19.54 1.97 -0.89
CA ARG A 255 20.24 3.20 -1.27
C ARG A 255 21.26 3.02 -2.40
N LYS A 256 21.80 1.81 -2.57
CA LYS A 256 22.68 1.49 -3.72
C LYS A 256 21.91 1.42 -5.04
N MET A 257 20.58 1.37 -5.00
CA MET A 257 19.72 1.41 -6.18
C MET A 257 19.47 2.87 -6.57
N THR A 258 20.41 3.48 -7.28
CA THR A 258 20.40 4.92 -7.60
C THR A 258 19.28 5.35 -8.57
N ASP A 259 18.58 4.40 -9.16
CA ASP A 259 17.53 4.62 -10.15
C ASP A 259 16.12 4.59 -9.56
N ARG A 260 15.96 4.62 -8.23
CA ARG A 260 14.67 4.56 -7.55
C ARG A 260 14.48 5.68 -6.54
N THR A 261 13.22 6.10 -6.39
CA THR A 261 12.76 6.94 -5.27
C THR A 261 12.21 6.01 -4.17
N VAL A 262 12.51 6.30 -2.90
CA VAL A 262 12.05 5.50 -1.77
C VAL A 262 11.32 6.38 -0.75
N LEU A 263 10.12 5.98 -0.41
CA LEU A 263 9.26 6.61 0.60
C LEU A 263 9.07 5.62 1.73
N LEU A 264 9.56 5.92 2.94
CA LEU A 264 9.46 5.04 4.10
C LEU A 264 8.68 5.70 5.23
N VAL A 265 7.64 5.04 5.72
CA VAL A 265 7.06 5.36 7.03
C VAL A 265 7.84 4.63 8.11
N THR A 266 8.39 5.35 9.08
CA THR A 266 9.15 4.77 10.18
C THR A 266 8.99 5.55 11.47
N HIS A 267 9.07 4.86 12.59
CA HIS A 267 9.16 5.45 13.94
C HIS A 267 10.60 5.37 14.50
N ARG A 268 11.55 4.83 13.73
CA ARG A 268 12.94 4.57 14.17
C ARG A 268 13.84 5.72 13.75
N ILE A 269 14.28 6.50 14.73
CA ILE A 269 15.12 7.69 14.51
C ILE A 269 16.46 7.35 13.87
N GLU A 270 17.07 6.22 14.21
CA GLU A 270 18.35 5.77 13.67
C GLU A 270 18.33 5.44 12.16
N GLN A 271 17.17 5.36 11.56
CA GLN A 271 17.01 5.13 10.12
C GLN A 271 16.96 6.45 9.34
N ILE A 272 16.66 7.55 10.00
CA ILE A 272 16.41 8.87 9.37
C ILE A 272 17.67 9.38 8.67
N GLU A 273 18.86 9.14 9.19
CA GLU A 273 20.14 9.57 8.61
C GLU A 273 20.40 9.02 7.20
N ILE A 274 19.71 7.93 6.81
CA ILE A 274 19.85 7.32 5.48
C ILE A 274 19.06 8.12 4.43
N PHE A 275 18.11 8.94 4.87
CA PHE A 275 17.17 9.67 4.01
C PHE A 275 17.65 11.08 3.69
N ASP A 276 17.27 11.57 2.52
CA ASP A 276 17.58 12.93 2.06
C ASP A 276 16.67 13.96 2.73
N LYS A 277 15.44 13.54 3.07
CA LYS A 277 14.40 14.38 3.62
C LYS A 277 13.57 13.62 4.66
N THR A 278 13.16 14.30 5.70
CA THR A 278 12.21 13.79 6.69
C THR A 278 10.98 14.68 6.72
N VAL A 279 9.80 14.06 6.62
CA VAL A 279 8.50 14.69 6.77
C VAL A 279 7.91 14.25 8.10
N SER A 280 7.87 15.15 9.07
CA SER A 280 7.36 14.88 10.41
C SER A 280 5.92 15.34 10.53
N PHE A 281 5.03 14.42 10.88
CA PHE A 281 3.63 14.67 11.17
C PHE A 281 3.43 14.81 12.68
N PHE A 282 2.56 15.76 13.06
CA PHE A 282 2.18 16.01 14.43
C PHE A 282 0.69 15.74 14.64
N LYS A 283 0.24 15.76 15.88
CA LYS A 283 -1.19 15.71 16.18
C LYS A 283 -1.91 16.90 15.55
N GLU A 284 -3.18 16.73 15.18
CA GLU A 284 -4.04 17.76 14.58
C GLU A 284 -3.75 18.10 13.11
N GLY A 285 -3.01 17.22 12.41
CA GLY A 285 -2.76 17.37 10.97
C GLY A 285 -1.70 18.41 10.59
N SER A 286 -0.95 18.93 11.57
CA SER A 286 0.23 19.74 11.28
C SER A 286 1.41 18.88 10.85
N TRP A 287 2.32 19.46 10.06
CA TRP A 287 3.47 18.76 9.50
C TRP A 287 4.66 19.70 9.32
N GLN A 288 5.85 19.13 9.23
CA GLN A 288 7.10 19.85 9.00
C GLN A 288 8.04 19.03 8.14
N ILE A 289 8.75 19.70 7.24
CA ILE A 289 9.81 19.08 6.45
C ILE A 289 11.17 19.50 7.02
N SER A 290 12.03 18.52 7.25
CA SER A 290 13.45 18.73 7.49
C SER A 290 14.27 18.03 6.41
N VAL A 291 15.22 18.77 5.83
CA VAL A 291 16.19 18.21 4.88
C VAL A 291 17.40 17.75 5.68
N THR A 292 17.85 16.54 5.42
CA THR A 292 19.06 16.03 6.06
C THR A 292 20.26 16.61 5.31
N ASP A 293 21.02 17.51 5.96
CA ASP A 293 22.30 17.96 5.42
C ASP A 293 23.24 16.76 5.39
N LYS A 294 23.48 16.23 4.20
CA LYS A 294 24.54 15.23 4.03
C LYS A 294 25.86 15.94 4.25
N LYS A 295 26.56 15.61 5.34
CA LYS A 295 28.00 15.86 5.41
C LYS A 295 28.61 15.06 4.26
N GLU A 296 29.20 15.77 3.28
CA GLU A 296 30.05 15.18 2.27
C GLU A 296 31.17 14.43 2.99
N GLU A 297 31.15 13.10 2.92
CA GLU A 297 32.30 12.25 3.24
C GLU A 297 33.06 11.88 1.96
#